data_e032c8fa93434191fefaf7864f744ffc
#
_entry.id   e032c8fa93434191fefaf7864f744ffc
#
_cell.length_a   1.000
_cell.length_b   1.000
_cell.length_c   1.000
_cell.angle_alpha   90.00
_cell.angle_beta   90.00
_cell.angle_gamma   90.00
#
_symmetry.space_group_name_H-M   'P 1'
#
loop_
_entity.id
_entity.type
_entity.pdbx_description
1 polymer ?
#
loop_
_entity_poly.entity_id
_entity_poly.type
_entity_poly.pdbx_seq_one_letter_code
_entity_poly.pdbx_strand_id
1 'polypeptide(L)'
;MHNQLFLRMRSSLAVSLLLVAFLACAARHNRAPLPQPTIAQNVQIPGISDFGKVNDFLYRGGQPDQQGLEQLKKLGIDTIIDLRGERRSAMEKEHKAAASLGMRLVNIPGNGWSPPRDEQVAQFFSLIREQPRRRIFVHCWFGGDRSGVFIALYRIAFDGWTPEQALREMRAFHFKGFWHPAMKAYIRDFPARLARSPALAPFREVGSTTNR
;
A
#
# COMPACT_ATOMS: atom_id res chain seq x y z
N MET A 1 18.89 -59.75 -36.92
CA MET A 1 18.20 -58.53 -37.42
C MET A 1 17.25 -57.88 -36.38
N HIS A 2 17.06 -58.44 -35.17
CA HIS A 2 16.13 -57.89 -34.17
C HIS A 2 16.68 -56.75 -33.28
N ASN A 3 17.99 -56.57 -33.20
CA ASN A 3 18.61 -55.64 -32.24
C ASN A 3 18.74 -54.18 -32.73
N GLN A 4 18.64 -53.96 -34.03
CA GLN A 4 18.73 -52.59 -34.58
C GLN A 4 17.41 -51.79 -34.51
N LEU A 5 16.27 -52.48 -34.43
CA LEU A 5 14.95 -51.85 -34.35
C LEU A 5 14.69 -51.24 -32.95
N PHE A 6 15.14 -51.91 -31.90
CA PHE A 6 15.00 -51.44 -30.50
C PHE A 6 15.86 -50.24 -30.19
N LEU A 7 17.03 -50.07 -30.81
CA LEU A 7 17.90 -48.92 -30.58
C LEU A 7 17.33 -47.64 -31.22
N ARG A 8 16.69 -47.75 -32.40
CA ARG A 8 16.08 -46.61 -33.09
C ARG A 8 14.80 -46.10 -32.41
N MET A 9 14.00 -46.96 -31.79
CA MET A 9 12.81 -46.55 -31.00
C MET A 9 13.16 -45.81 -29.72
N ARG A 10 14.25 -46.21 -29.02
CA ARG A 10 14.68 -45.51 -27.80
C ARG A 10 15.22 -44.12 -28.07
N SER A 11 15.91 -43.90 -29.19
CA SER A 11 16.42 -42.58 -29.57
C SER A 11 15.31 -41.61 -29.94
N SER A 12 14.24 -42.06 -30.63
CA SER A 12 13.12 -41.22 -31.02
C SER A 12 12.26 -40.74 -29.82
N LEU A 13 12.06 -41.61 -28.82
CA LEU A 13 11.35 -41.26 -27.59
C LEU A 13 12.13 -40.27 -26.72
N ALA A 14 13.45 -40.39 -26.64
CA ALA A 14 14.29 -39.49 -25.86
C ALA A 14 14.35 -38.08 -26.50
N VAL A 15 14.41 -37.98 -27.82
CA VAL A 15 14.39 -36.69 -28.55
C VAL A 15 13.02 -36.01 -28.43
N SER A 16 11.91 -36.76 -28.49
CA SER A 16 10.56 -36.22 -28.32
C SER A 16 10.32 -35.68 -26.90
N LEU A 17 10.82 -36.38 -25.87
CA LEU A 17 10.73 -35.91 -24.48
C LEU A 17 11.54 -34.63 -24.23
N LEU A 18 12.72 -34.52 -24.83
CA LEU A 18 13.55 -33.30 -24.74
C LEU A 18 12.92 -32.10 -25.46
N LEU A 19 12.28 -32.31 -26.63
CA LEU A 19 11.57 -31.25 -27.35
C LEU A 19 10.35 -30.73 -26.57
N VAL A 20 9.57 -31.64 -25.95
CA VAL A 20 8.42 -31.24 -25.12
C VAL A 20 8.86 -30.49 -23.87
N ALA A 21 9.96 -30.90 -23.25
CA ALA A 21 10.52 -30.20 -22.09
C ALA A 21 11.05 -28.79 -22.47
N PHE A 22 11.65 -28.65 -23.65
CA PHE A 22 12.14 -27.36 -24.15
C PHE A 22 10.99 -26.41 -24.52
N LEU A 23 9.93 -26.91 -25.14
CA LEU A 23 8.71 -26.13 -25.44
C LEU A 23 7.97 -25.70 -24.16
N ALA A 24 7.91 -26.54 -23.14
CA ALA A 24 7.32 -26.23 -21.84
C ALA A 24 8.14 -25.19 -21.07
N CYS A 25 9.47 -25.20 -21.18
CA CYS A 25 10.36 -24.23 -20.60
C CYS A 25 10.26 -22.87 -21.31
N ALA A 26 10.20 -22.85 -22.64
CA ALA A 26 10.02 -21.64 -23.47
C ALA A 26 8.65 -20.98 -23.23
N ALA A 27 7.59 -21.76 -23.03
CA ALA A 27 6.26 -21.24 -22.72
C ALA A 27 6.18 -20.54 -21.35
N ARG A 28 7.03 -20.90 -20.38
CA ARG A 28 7.13 -20.22 -19.09
C ARG A 28 7.87 -18.88 -19.17
N HIS A 29 8.73 -18.66 -20.13
CA HIS A 29 9.49 -17.41 -20.32
C HIS A 29 8.72 -16.32 -21.10
N ASN A 30 7.63 -16.65 -21.76
CA ASN A 30 6.89 -15.73 -22.61
C ASN A 30 5.58 -15.21 -22.01
N ARG A 31 5.40 -15.32 -20.66
CA ARG A 31 4.31 -14.59 -20.03
C ARG A 31 4.69 -13.12 -20.02
N ALA A 32 3.93 -12.32 -20.76
CA ALA A 32 4.01 -10.86 -20.67
C ALA A 32 3.99 -10.45 -19.18
N PRO A 33 4.88 -9.52 -18.76
CA PRO A 33 4.85 -9.03 -17.39
C PRO A 33 3.44 -8.53 -17.07
N LEU A 34 2.91 -8.91 -15.91
CA LEU A 34 1.64 -8.37 -15.45
C LEU A 34 1.72 -6.84 -15.45
N PRO A 35 0.67 -6.14 -15.90
CA PRO A 35 0.65 -4.68 -15.88
C PRO A 35 1.02 -4.19 -14.49
N GLN A 36 1.95 -3.25 -14.43
CA GLN A 36 2.36 -2.68 -13.14
C GLN A 36 1.19 -1.87 -12.57
N PRO A 37 0.90 -1.99 -11.28
CA PRO A 37 -0.17 -1.20 -10.68
C PRO A 37 0.16 0.29 -10.80
N THR A 38 -0.87 1.09 -11.08
CA THR A 38 -0.75 2.54 -11.18
C THR A 38 -0.52 3.11 -9.78
N ILE A 39 0.65 3.70 -9.57
CA ILE A 39 0.96 4.41 -8.32
C ILE A 39 0.15 5.71 -8.24
N ALA A 40 -0.11 6.17 -7.00
CA ALA A 40 -0.70 7.48 -6.76
C ALA A 40 0.13 8.59 -7.44
N GLN A 41 -0.55 9.58 -8.02
CA GLN A 41 0.12 10.74 -8.59
C GLN A 41 0.38 11.77 -7.49
N ASN A 42 1.63 12.27 -7.42
CA ASN A 42 1.96 13.41 -6.58
C ASN A 42 1.45 14.68 -7.29
N VAL A 43 0.56 15.40 -6.64
CA VAL A 43 -0.10 16.60 -7.18
C VAL A 43 0.22 17.79 -6.28
N GLN A 44 0.52 18.94 -6.89
CA GLN A 44 0.74 20.16 -6.14
C GLN A 44 -0.60 20.76 -5.71
N ILE A 45 -0.81 20.85 -4.40
CA ILE A 45 -1.97 21.52 -3.79
C ILE A 45 -1.46 22.57 -2.81
N PRO A 46 -1.96 23.83 -2.90
CA PRO A 46 -1.58 24.86 -1.94
C PRO A 46 -1.85 24.44 -0.50
N GLY A 47 -0.86 24.63 0.39
CA GLY A 47 -0.98 24.32 1.81
C GLY A 47 -0.79 22.85 2.20
N ILE A 48 -0.46 21.95 1.24
CA ILE A 48 -0.20 20.55 1.52
C ILE A 48 1.04 20.07 0.75
N SER A 49 2.07 19.67 1.46
CA SER A 49 3.23 19.03 0.84
C SER A 49 2.93 17.57 0.51
N ASP A 50 3.58 17.07 -0.55
CA ASP A 50 3.58 15.63 -0.91
C ASP A 50 2.16 15.03 -1.04
N PHE A 51 1.21 15.85 -1.56
CA PHE A 51 -0.18 15.43 -1.72
C PHE A 51 -0.33 14.42 -2.86
N GLY A 52 -1.15 13.39 -2.62
CA GLY A 52 -1.46 12.38 -3.62
C GLY A 52 -2.87 11.81 -3.47
N LYS A 53 -3.50 11.55 -4.61
CA LYS A 53 -4.74 10.78 -4.69
C LYS A 53 -4.38 9.30 -4.83
N VAL A 54 -4.68 8.51 -3.81
CA VAL A 54 -4.45 7.04 -3.82
C VAL A 54 -5.54 6.35 -4.64
N ASN A 55 -6.81 6.74 -4.39
CA ASN A 55 -7.99 6.32 -5.16
C ASN A 55 -9.14 7.34 -4.97
N ASP A 56 -10.37 6.98 -5.29
CA ASP A 56 -11.50 7.92 -5.26
C ASP A 56 -11.92 8.37 -3.87
N PHE A 57 -11.49 7.70 -2.81
CA PHE A 57 -11.84 8.05 -1.44
C PHE A 57 -10.65 8.22 -0.50
N LEU A 58 -9.45 7.81 -0.90
CA LEU A 58 -8.25 7.84 -0.06
C LEU A 58 -7.20 8.76 -0.65
N TYR A 59 -6.72 9.70 0.16
CA TYR A 59 -5.73 10.70 -0.18
C TYR A 59 -4.62 10.70 0.88
N ARG A 60 -3.45 11.18 0.51
CA ARG A 60 -2.29 11.24 1.39
C ARG A 60 -1.57 12.57 1.27
N GLY A 61 -0.74 12.92 2.26
CA GLY A 61 0.11 14.11 2.18
C GLY A 61 0.88 14.40 3.46
N GLY A 62 1.50 15.57 3.47
CA GLY A 62 2.05 16.21 4.66
C GLY A 62 0.98 16.94 5.45
N GLN A 63 1.38 17.53 6.57
CA GLN A 63 0.49 18.34 7.41
C GLN A 63 -0.12 19.49 6.61
N PRO A 64 -1.46 19.63 6.56
CA PRO A 64 -2.09 20.77 5.93
C PRO A 64 -1.93 22.02 6.80
N ASP A 65 -1.72 23.17 6.17
CA ASP A 65 -1.96 24.47 6.79
C ASP A 65 -3.44 24.87 6.64
N GLN A 66 -3.81 26.09 7.00
CA GLN A 66 -5.19 26.57 6.90
C GLN A 66 -5.71 26.51 5.45
N GLN A 67 -4.90 26.91 4.48
CA GLN A 67 -5.27 26.85 3.06
C GLN A 67 -5.42 25.40 2.60
N GLY A 68 -4.54 24.51 3.05
CA GLY A 68 -4.61 23.08 2.79
C GLY A 68 -5.91 22.46 3.32
N LEU A 69 -6.35 22.79 4.53
CA LEU A 69 -7.61 22.32 5.09
C LEU A 69 -8.80 22.76 4.25
N GLU A 70 -8.80 24.01 3.74
CA GLU A 70 -9.84 24.51 2.84
C GLU A 70 -9.85 23.76 1.49
N GLN A 71 -8.67 23.43 0.94
CA GLN A 71 -8.58 22.59 -0.26
C GLN A 71 -9.11 21.17 0.00
N LEU A 72 -8.77 20.54 1.13
CA LEU A 72 -9.32 19.24 1.51
C LEU A 72 -10.85 19.28 1.59
N LYS A 73 -11.42 20.33 2.19
CA LYS A 73 -12.88 20.51 2.23
C LYS A 73 -13.50 20.61 0.84
N LYS A 74 -12.89 21.39 -0.07
CA LYS A 74 -13.34 21.50 -1.48
C LYS A 74 -13.27 20.17 -2.23
N LEU A 75 -12.29 19.31 -1.92
CA LEU A 75 -12.18 17.94 -2.45
C LEU A 75 -13.22 16.97 -1.87
N GLY A 76 -14.04 17.44 -0.91
CA GLY A 76 -15.04 16.63 -0.24
C GLY A 76 -14.45 15.66 0.79
N ILE A 77 -13.24 15.93 1.29
CA ILE A 77 -12.69 15.18 2.43
C ILE A 77 -13.57 15.46 3.65
N ASP A 78 -14.01 14.41 4.30
CA ASP A 78 -14.80 14.48 5.53
C ASP A 78 -14.03 13.96 6.76
N THR A 79 -12.98 13.16 6.55
CA THR A 79 -12.18 12.58 7.63
C THR A 79 -10.70 12.78 7.37
N ILE A 80 -10.00 13.31 8.37
CA ILE A 80 -8.55 13.45 8.39
C ILE A 80 -7.99 12.44 9.39
N ILE A 81 -6.98 11.66 8.98
CA ILE A 81 -6.23 10.76 9.85
C ILE A 81 -4.84 11.35 10.06
N ASP A 82 -4.58 11.83 11.27
CA ASP A 82 -3.30 12.37 11.69
C ASP A 82 -2.44 11.28 12.33
N LEU A 83 -1.29 11.00 11.73
CA LEU A 83 -0.35 9.97 12.18
C LEU A 83 0.76 10.52 13.10
N ARG A 84 0.68 11.78 13.50
CA ARG A 84 1.68 12.38 14.38
C ARG A 84 1.43 12.00 15.83
N GLY A 85 2.49 11.70 16.58
CA GLY A 85 2.45 11.44 18.03
C GLY A 85 3.11 12.53 18.86
N GLU A 86 3.70 13.52 18.22
CA GLU A 86 4.46 14.62 18.81
C GLU A 86 3.82 15.99 18.60
N ARG A 87 4.19 16.99 19.42
CA ARG A 87 3.72 18.39 19.33
C ARG A 87 2.20 18.55 19.45
N ARG A 88 1.66 18.20 20.60
CA ARG A 88 0.21 18.25 20.90
C ARG A 88 -0.46 19.59 20.55
N SER A 89 0.19 20.72 20.82
CA SER A 89 -0.38 22.05 20.54
C SER A 89 -0.64 22.28 19.05
N ALA A 90 0.23 21.80 18.16
CA ALA A 90 0.02 21.89 16.72
C ALA A 90 -1.13 20.99 16.26
N MET A 91 -1.24 19.79 16.85
CA MET A 91 -2.34 18.86 16.56
C MET A 91 -3.69 19.41 17.04
N GLU A 92 -3.75 20.00 18.23
CA GLU A 92 -4.97 20.64 18.75
C GLU A 92 -5.43 21.84 17.90
N LYS A 93 -4.48 22.64 17.40
CA LYS A 93 -4.80 23.75 16.48
C LYS A 93 -5.40 23.23 15.20
N GLU A 94 -4.80 22.22 14.61
CA GLU A 94 -5.32 21.58 13.39
C GLU A 94 -6.69 20.93 13.63
N HIS A 95 -6.88 20.24 14.76
CA HIS A 95 -8.15 19.63 15.12
C HIS A 95 -9.27 20.67 15.17
N LYS A 96 -9.05 21.80 15.84
CA LYS A 96 -10.01 22.92 15.92
C LYS A 96 -10.32 23.48 14.53
N ALA A 97 -9.31 23.67 13.68
CA ALA A 97 -9.49 24.19 12.33
C ALA A 97 -10.24 23.21 11.43
N ALA A 98 -9.93 21.90 11.49
CA ALA A 98 -10.66 20.88 10.74
C ALA A 98 -12.14 20.80 11.20
N ALA A 99 -12.39 20.83 12.51
CA ALA A 99 -13.74 20.80 13.07
C ALA A 99 -14.56 22.03 12.64
N SER A 100 -13.98 23.23 12.58
CA SER A 100 -14.68 24.44 12.11
C SER A 100 -15.11 24.36 10.64
N LEU A 101 -14.41 23.53 9.84
CA LEU A 101 -14.78 23.21 8.45
C LEU A 101 -15.70 21.99 8.34
N GLY A 102 -16.15 21.43 9.47
CA GLY A 102 -17.04 20.25 9.50
C GLY A 102 -16.34 18.97 9.07
N MET A 103 -15.02 18.85 9.26
CA MET A 103 -14.25 17.63 9.02
C MET A 103 -13.93 16.94 10.36
N ARG A 104 -14.06 15.60 10.38
CA ARG A 104 -13.63 14.76 11.51
C ARG A 104 -12.12 14.58 11.45
N LEU A 105 -11.42 14.77 12.58
CA LEU A 105 -10.02 14.41 12.71
C LEU A 105 -9.85 13.26 13.69
N VAL A 106 -9.17 12.20 13.26
CA VAL A 106 -8.83 11.02 14.06
C VAL A 106 -7.31 10.94 14.17
N ASN A 107 -6.78 10.88 15.39
CA ASN A 107 -5.36 10.71 15.59
C ASN A 107 -5.00 9.24 15.82
N ILE A 108 -4.06 8.72 15.03
CA ILE A 108 -3.41 7.41 15.21
C ILE A 108 -1.93 7.68 15.47
N PRO A 109 -1.52 7.96 16.71
CA PRO A 109 -0.22 8.52 17.02
C PRO A 109 0.90 7.53 16.74
N GLY A 110 1.74 7.81 15.74
CA GLY A 110 2.90 7.02 15.36
C GLY A 110 4.22 7.72 15.68
N ASN A 111 5.24 6.92 15.99
CA ASN A 111 6.62 7.38 16.08
C ASN A 111 7.19 7.55 14.65
N GLY A 112 7.93 8.65 14.41
CA GLY A 112 8.53 8.93 13.09
C GLY A 112 9.64 7.94 12.69
N TRP A 113 10.17 7.15 13.61
CA TRP A 113 11.31 6.25 13.39
C TRP A 113 10.96 4.77 13.39
N SER A 114 9.85 4.40 14.01
CA SER A 114 9.42 3.01 14.18
C SER A 114 8.21 2.69 13.29
N PRO A 115 8.06 1.43 12.83
CA PRO A 115 6.84 0.99 12.17
C PRO A 115 5.64 1.06 13.13
N PRO A 116 4.40 1.11 12.58
CA PRO A 116 3.20 1.07 13.41
C PRO A 116 3.05 -0.26 14.13
N ARG A 117 2.30 -0.26 15.25
CA ARG A 117 1.80 -1.49 15.85
C ARG A 117 0.60 -2.01 15.07
N ASP A 118 0.33 -3.31 15.17
CA ASP A 118 -0.78 -3.95 14.43
C ASP A 118 -2.13 -3.38 14.82
N GLU A 119 -2.34 -2.95 16.07
CA GLU A 119 -3.56 -2.29 16.53
C GLU A 119 -3.78 -0.92 15.85
N GLN A 120 -2.71 -0.19 15.60
CA GLN A 120 -2.77 1.08 14.87
C GLN A 120 -3.13 0.85 13.39
N VAL A 121 -2.60 -0.21 12.80
CA VAL A 121 -2.97 -0.62 11.43
C VAL A 121 -4.42 -1.08 11.39
N ALA A 122 -4.86 -1.86 12.36
CA ALA A 122 -6.26 -2.29 12.47
C ALA A 122 -7.23 -1.11 12.62
N GLN A 123 -6.88 -0.12 13.45
CA GLN A 123 -7.64 1.13 13.59
C GLN A 123 -7.75 1.88 12.24
N PHE A 124 -6.64 2.02 11.54
CA PHE A 124 -6.61 2.65 10.21
C PHE A 124 -7.49 1.90 9.21
N PHE A 125 -7.37 0.57 9.13
CA PHE A 125 -8.19 -0.25 8.24
C PHE A 125 -9.68 -0.21 8.59
N SER A 126 -10.03 -0.12 9.87
CA SER A 126 -11.42 0.06 10.31
C SER A 126 -12.00 1.37 9.79
N LEU A 127 -11.26 2.47 9.87
CA LEU A 127 -11.67 3.78 9.34
C LEU A 127 -11.87 3.74 7.81
N ILE A 128 -10.99 3.04 7.10
CA ILE A 128 -11.08 2.84 5.63
C ILE A 128 -12.37 2.06 5.26
N ARG A 129 -12.83 1.17 6.12
CA ARG A 129 -14.02 0.30 5.89
C ARG A 129 -15.32 0.86 6.47
N GLU A 130 -15.31 2.00 7.14
CA GLU A 130 -16.53 2.63 7.66
C GLU A 130 -17.58 2.82 6.55
N GLN A 131 -18.84 2.58 6.91
CA GLN A 131 -19.98 2.83 6.04
C GLN A 131 -20.89 3.92 6.65
N PRO A 132 -21.44 4.83 5.85
CA PRO A 132 -21.15 5.04 4.43
C PRO A 132 -19.70 5.41 4.19
N ARG A 133 -19.19 5.09 2.98
CA ARG A 133 -17.79 5.32 2.65
C ARG A 133 -17.41 6.80 2.76
N ARG A 134 -16.39 7.06 3.56
CA ARG A 134 -15.85 8.40 3.79
C ARG A 134 -14.73 8.72 2.81
N ARG A 135 -14.56 10.01 2.47
CA ARG A 135 -13.34 10.48 1.82
C ARG A 135 -12.32 10.85 2.88
N ILE A 136 -11.19 10.19 2.84
CA ILE A 136 -10.18 10.20 3.91
C ILE A 136 -8.88 10.82 3.40
N PHE A 137 -8.33 11.76 4.16
CA PHE A 137 -6.97 12.26 3.98
C PHE A 137 -6.08 11.79 5.12
N VAL A 138 -4.98 11.10 4.77
CA VAL A 138 -4.00 10.57 5.74
C VAL A 138 -2.73 11.38 5.67
N HIS A 139 -2.27 11.90 6.80
CA HIS A 139 -1.05 12.69 6.82
C HIS A 139 -0.15 12.44 8.02
N CYS A 140 1.10 12.89 7.90
CA CYS A 140 2.07 13.06 8.98
C CYS A 140 2.71 14.46 8.84
N TRP A 141 3.98 14.65 9.23
CA TRP A 141 4.64 15.96 9.04
C TRP A 141 4.89 16.28 7.57
N PHE A 142 5.60 15.41 6.85
CA PHE A 142 6.09 15.66 5.49
C PHE A 142 5.36 14.84 4.40
N GLY A 143 4.55 13.84 4.79
CA GLY A 143 3.81 13.00 3.87
C GLY A 143 4.54 11.74 3.39
N GLY A 144 5.87 11.70 3.45
CA GLY A 144 6.69 10.61 2.90
C GLY A 144 6.68 9.33 3.75
N ASP A 145 7.07 9.42 5.02
CA ASP A 145 7.41 8.24 5.83
C ASP A 145 6.17 7.56 6.44
N ARG A 146 5.58 8.12 7.51
CA ARG A 146 4.42 7.49 8.19
C ARG A 146 3.21 7.35 7.28
N SER A 147 2.84 8.41 6.57
CA SER A 147 1.76 8.35 5.57
C SER A 147 2.06 7.29 4.51
N GLY A 148 3.32 7.24 4.04
CA GLY A 148 3.79 6.22 3.10
C GLY A 148 3.60 4.81 3.62
N VAL A 149 4.00 4.53 4.87
CA VAL A 149 3.83 3.20 5.48
C VAL A 149 2.36 2.80 5.51
N PHE A 150 1.46 3.63 6.05
CA PHE A 150 0.04 3.28 6.15
C PHE A 150 -0.62 3.07 4.77
N ILE A 151 -0.26 3.89 3.76
CA ILE A 151 -0.73 3.67 2.38
C ILE A 151 -0.14 2.39 1.78
N ALA A 152 1.14 2.07 2.03
CA ALA A 152 1.74 0.82 1.59
C ALA A 152 1.02 -0.41 2.16
N LEU A 153 0.66 -0.37 3.45
CA LEU A 153 -0.10 -1.44 4.09
C LEU A 153 -1.51 -1.57 3.50
N TYR A 154 -2.17 -0.45 3.20
CA TYR A 154 -3.45 -0.44 2.48
C TYR A 154 -3.32 -1.11 1.10
N ARG A 155 -2.33 -0.72 0.29
CA ARG A 155 -2.09 -1.30 -1.04
C ARG A 155 -1.88 -2.81 -0.98
N ILE A 156 -1.14 -3.29 0.02
CA ILE A 156 -0.89 -4.73 0.19
C ILE A 156 -2.17 -5.46 0.62
N ALA A 157 -2.90 -4.92 1.59
CA ALA A 157 -4.06 -5.59 2.17
C ALA A 157 -5.31 -5.55 1.27
N PHE A 158 -5.55 -4.45 0.54
CA PHE A 158 -6.80 -4.21 -0.18
C PHE A 158 -6.65 -4.16 -1.71
N ASP A 159 -5.50 -3.73 -2.21
CA ASP A 159 -5.24 -3.64 -3.66
C ASP A 159 -4.41 -4.83 -4.16
N GLY A 160 -3.99 -5.75 -3.29
CA GLY A 160 -3.24 -6.96 -3.64
C GLY A 160 -1.81 -6.69 -4.12
N TRP A 161 -1.23 -5.55 -3.75
CA TRP A 161 0.12 -5.20 -4.16
C TRP A 161 1.17 -6.04 -3.44
N THR A 162 2.29 -6.30 -4.13
CA THR A 162 3.48 -6.82 -3.46
C THR A 162 4.14 -5.73 -2.60
N PRO A 163 4.90 -6.12 -1.56
CA PRO A 163 5.67 -5.16 -0.76
C PRO A 163 6.59 -4.26 -1.60
N GLU A 164 7.21 -4.81 -2.64
CA GLU A 164 8.10 -4.06 -3.54
C GLU A 164 7.35 -3.03 -4.39
N GLN A 165 6.12 -3.34 -4.80
CA GLN A 165 5.24 -2.38 -5.50
C GLN A 165 4.88 -1.22 -4.56
N ALA A 166 4.48 -1.52 -3.33
CA ALA A 166 4.16 -0.51 -2.32
C ALA A 166 5.39 0.36 -1.95
N LEU A 167 6.57 -0.26 -1.80
CA LEU A 167 7.83 0.48 -1.57
C LEU A 167 8.23 1.37 -2.76
N ARG A 168 7.86 1.01 -4.02
CA ARG A 168 8.06 1.91 -5.17
C ARG A 168 7.17 3.14 -5.08
N GLU A 169 5.90 3.00 -4.73
CA GLU A 169 5.00 4.14 -4.52
C GLU A 169 5.52 5.05 -3.40
N MET A 170 5.96 4.48 -2.26
CA MET A 170 6.55 5.27 -1.18
C MET A 170 7.74 6.12 -1.64
N ARG A 171 8.63 5.58 -2.49
CA ARG A 171 9.75 6.35 -3.04
C ARG A 171 9.32 7.52 -3.91
N ALA A 172 8.23 7.36 -4.68
CA ALA A 172 7.65 8.44 -5.47
C ALA A 172 7.08 9.58 -4.59
N PHE A 173 6.83 9.30 -3.31
CA PHE A 173 6.40 10.25 -2.27
C PHE A 173 7.51 10.52 -1.24
N HIS A 174 8.75 10.64 -1.68
CA HIS A 174 9.91 11.08 -0.91
C HIS A 174 10.22 10.26 0.35
N PHE A 175 9.80 8.99 0.41
CA PHE A 175 10.17 8.08 1.51
C PHE A 175 11.69 7.96 1.63
N LYS A 176 12.22 8.34 2.77
CA LYS A 176 13.66 8.31 3.06
C LYS A 176 14.10 6.94 3.59
N GLY A 177 13.87 5.90 2.80
CA GLY A 177 14.08 4.50 3.20
C GLY A 177 15.48 4.14 3.67
N PHE A 178 16.51 4.94 3.38
CA PHE A 178 17.84 4.77 3.95
C PHE A 178 17.82 4.98 5.48
N TRP A 179 17.09 6.00 5.94
CA TRP A 179 16.97 6.33 7.36
C TRP A 179 15.96 5.45 8.12
N HIS A 180 15.10 4.71 7.40
CA HIS A 180 14.02 3.93 7.99
C HIS A 180 14.07 2.43 7.62
N PRO A 181 15.18 1.70 7.93
CA PRO A 181 15.30 0.28 7.58
C PRO A 181 14.23 -0.58 8.24
N ALA A 182 13.82 -0.26 9.48
CA ALA A 182 12.78 -0.98 10.20
C ALA A 182 11.39 -0.87 9.52
N MET A 183 11.05 0.31 8.99
CA MET A 183 9.80 0.49 8.22
C MET A 183 9.81 -0.33 6.93
N LYS A 184 10.94 -0.38 6.21
CA LYS A 184 11.07 -1.24 5.01
C LYS A 184 10.92 -2.72 5.35
N ALA A 185 11.58 -3.17 6.41
CA ALA A 185 11.48 -4.56 6.86
C ALA A 185 10.03 -4.92 7.25
N TYR A 186 9.35 -4.03 7.98
CA TYR A 186 7.96 -4.20 8.36
C TYR A 186 7.02 -4.33 7.14
N ILE A 187 7.19 -3.49 6.11
CA ILE A 187 6.39 -3.56 4.89
C ILE A 187 6.63 -4.88 4.15
N ARG A 188 7.88 -5.37 4.08
CA ARG A 188 8.20 -6.65 3.46
C ARG A 188 7.61 -7.85 4.20
N ASP A 189 7.59 -7.80 5.52
CA ASP A 189 6.99 -8.85 6.36
C ASP A 189 5.45 -8.73 6.46
N PHE A 190 4.87 -7.64 5.98
CA PHE A 190 3.45 -7.35 6.22
C PHE A 190 2.48 -8.42 5.70
N PRO A 191 2.67 -9.07 4.52
CA PRO A 191 1.79 -10.17 4.11
C PRO A 191 1.75 -11.31 5.14
N ALA A 192 2.89 -11.69 5.68
CA ALA A 192 2.97 -12.72 6.71
C ALA A 192 2.39 -12.23 8.05
N ARG A 193 2.57 -10.96 8.39
CA ARG A 193 1.99 -10.32 9.58
C ARG A 193 0.47 -10.24 9.48
N LEU A 194 -0.08 -9.84 8.33
CA LEU A 194 -1.51 -9.80 8.06
C LEU A 194 -2.14 -11.19 8.26
N ALA A 195 -1.45 -12.25 7.81
CA ALA A 195 -1.93 -13.62 7.97
C ALA A 195 -1.90 -14.12 9.43
N ARG A 196 -0.99 -13.65 10.28
CA ARG A 196 -0.76 -14.19 11.63
C ARG A 196 -1.30 -13.32 12.76
N SER A 197 -1.29 -11.99 12.60
CA SER A 197 -1.63 -11.07 13.69
C SER A 197 -3.13 -11.15 14.07
N PRO A 198 -3.47 -11.38 15.35
CA PRO A 198 -4.86 -11.36 15.81
C PRO A 198 -5.56 -10.01 15.56
N ALA A 199 -4.86 -8.89 15.75
CA ALA A 199 -5.40 -7.56 15.52
C ALA A 199 -5.82 -7.32 14.06
N LEU A 200 -5.16 -7.99 13.11
CA LEU A 200 -5.41 -7.85 11.68
C LEU A 200 -6.36 -8.93 11.12
N ALA A 201 -6.80 -9.88 11.95
CA ALA A 201 -7.67 -10.98 11.53
C ALA A 201 -8.93 -10.53 10.75
N PRO A 202 -9.64 -9.43 11.10
CA PRO A 202 -10.83 -8.98 10.38
C PRO A 202 -10.55 -8.50 8.94
N PHE A 203 -9.29 -8.34 8.55
CA PHE A 203 -8.89 -7.75 7.26
C PHE A 203 -8.26 -8.77 6.29
N ARG A 204 -8.21 -10.07 6.66
CA ARG A 204 -7.56 -11.13 5.86
C ARG A 204 -8.32 -11.52 4.59
N GLU A 205 -9.64 -11.37 4.56
CA GLU A 205 -10.49 -11.92 3.49
C GLU A 205 -10.68 -11.01 2.27
N VAL A 206 -10.15 -9.78 2.29
CA VAL A 206 -10.42 -8.80 1.25
C VAL A 206 -9.67 -9.11 -0.06
N GLY A 207 -8.59 -9.90 -0.01
CA GLY A 207 -7.79 -10.29 -1.18
C GLY A 207 -8.35 -11.46 -2.01
N SER A 208 -9.38 -12.18 -1.54
CA SER A 208 -9.86 -13.41 -2.20
C SER A 208 -11.16 -13.24 -3.02
N THR A 209 -11.81 -12.09 -2.99
CA THR A 209 -13.14 -11.87 -3.60
C THR A 209 -13.12 -11.19 -4.97
N THR A 210 -11.96 -10.96 -5.59
CA THR A 210 -11.89 -10.30 -6.92
C THR A 210 -11.79 -11.30 -8.10
N ASN A 211 -12.17 -12.56 -7.90
CA ASN A 211 -12.30 -13.55 -8.98
C ASN A 211 -13.61 -14.34 -8.85
N ARG A 212 -14.74 -13.67 -9.09
CA ARG A 212 -15.99 -14.32 -9.54
C ARG A 212 -16.71 -13.39 -10.49
#